data_58dcd9d94c683f1027d1ac10be05c09b
#
_entry.id   58dcd9d94c683f1027d1ac10be05c09b
#
_cell.length_a   1.000
_cell.length_b   1.000
_cell.length_c   1.000
_cell.angle_alpha   90.00
_cell.angle_beta   90.00
_cell.angle_gamma   90.00
#
_symmetry.space_group_name_H-M   'P 1'
#
loop_
_entity.id
_entity.type
_entity.pdbx_description
1 polymer ?
#
loop_
_entity_poly.entity_id
_entity_poly.type
_entity_poly.pdbx_seq_one_letter_code
_entity_poly.pdbx_strand_id
1 'polypeptide(L)'
;MCGIIGGNNYNSSSIKDGLNKIIHRGRDNSTIEKVGDFYFAHNRLSIQDLSETANQPFWNEDKTVCLVYNGELWGSELTDELKSKITIPFRTTSDTEIILNSYLEFGVDSFKDLDGMFSFCIIDTRSKT
;
A
#
# COMPACT_ATOMS: atom_id res chain seq x y z
N MET A 1 -0.34 5.87 -12.61
CA MET A 1 0.51 5.38 -11.50
C MET A 1 0.49 6.39 -10.36
N CYS A 2 0.32 5.91 -9.14
CA CYS A 2 0.21 6.72 -7.93
C CYS A 2 1.53 7.39 -7.53
N GLY A 3 1.47 8.30 -6.56
CA GLY A 3 2.65 8.85 -5.89
C GLY A 3 2.68 8.43 -4.43
N ILE A 4 3.82 7.95 -3.94
CA ILE A 4 4.01 7.60 -2.53
C ILE A 4 5.17 8.37 -1.92
N ILE A 5 5.02 8.79 -0.68
CA ILE A 5 6.07 9.39 0.14
C ILE A 5 5.97 8.80 1.54
N GLY A 6 7.10 8.56 2.16
CA GLY A 6 7.16 8.14 3.56
C GLY A 6 8.50 8.46 4.18
N GLY A 7 8.51 8.52 5.50
CA GLY A 7 9.73 8.71 6.27
C GLY A 7 9.49 8.93 7.75
N ASN A 8 10.55 8.74 8.52
CA ASN A 8 10.58 9.04 9.95
C ASN A 8 11.26 10.39 10.20
N ASN A 9 11.04 10.95 11.38
CA ASN A 9 11.64 12.23 11.81
C ASN A 9 11.28 13.44 10.92
N TYR A 10 10.25 13.35 10.11
CA TYR A 10 9.70 14.47 9.34
C TYR A 10 8.55 15.12 10.10
N ASN A 11 8.27 16.37 9.80
CA ASN A 11 7.02 17.00 10.20
C ASN A 11 5.98 16.88 9.08
N SER A 12 4.71 17.03 9.44
CA SER A 12 3.61 16.91 8.49
C SER A 12 3.69 17.92 7.33
N SER A 13 4.28 19.09 7.56
CA SER A 13 4.46 20.13 6.53
C SER A 13 5.42 19.66 5.44
N SER A 14 6.58 19.10 5.81
CA SER A 14 7.56 18.58 4.85
C SER A 14 7.01 17.44 4.00
N ILE A 15 6.22 16.54 4.62
CA ILE A 15 5.53 15.46 3.90
C ILE A 15 4.49 16.03 2.93
N LYS A 16 3.71 17.02 3.36
CA LYS A 16 2.71 17.68 2.51
C LYS A 16 3.36 18.39 1.32
N ASP A 17 4.46 19.10 1.54
CA ASP A 17 5.19 19.77 0.47
C ASP A 17 5.76 18.76 -0.54
N GLY A 18 6.30 17.65 -0.06
CA GLY A 18 6.74 16.55 -0.91
C GLY A 18 5.59 15.95 -1.72
N LEU A 19 4.45 15.70 -1.08
CA LEU A 19 3.27 15.14 -1.74
C LEU A 19 2.74 16.08 -2.84
N ASN A 20 2.74 17.39 -2.59
CA ASN A 20 2.35 18.39 -3.59
C ASN A 20 3.27 18.39 -4.82
N LYS A 21 4.57 18.14 -4.66
CA LYS A 21 5.52 18.08 -5.78
C LYS A 21 5.25 16.89 -6.71
N ILE A 22 4.65 15.82 -6.19
CA ILE A 22 4.32 14.61 -6.96
C ILE A 22 2.82 14.48 -7.24
N ILE A 23 2.02 15.56 -7.08
CA ILE A 23 0.56 15.53 -7.31
C ILE A 23 0.20 15.11 -8.74
N HIS A 24 1.08 15.36 -9.71
CA HIS A 24 0.91 14.95 -11.10
C HIS A 24 0.83 13.43 -11.29
N ARG A 25 1.28 12.65 -10.31
CA ARG A 25 1.24 11.18 -10.37
C ARG A 25 -0.14 10.60 -10.01
N GLY A 26 -0.93 11.33 -9.20
CA GLY A 26 -2.28 10.88 -8.83
C GLY A 26 -3.07 12.05 -8.27
N ARG A 27 -4.17 12.40 -8.95
CA ARG A 27 -4.97 13.59 -8.63
C ARG A 27 -6.32 13.27 -8.01
N ASP A 28 -6.66 11.99 -7.90
CA ASP A 28 -8.01 11.57 -7.51
C ASP A 28 -8.21 11.63 -5.99
N ASN A 29 -7.16 11.32 -5.24
CA ASN A 29 -7.17 11.42 -3.79
C ASN A 29 -5.76 11.66 -3.25
N SER A 30 -5.65 12.45 -2.17
CA SER A 30 -4.38 12.70 -1.47
C SER A 30 -4.56 12.47 0.02
N THR A 31 -3.73 11.61 0.59
CA THR A 31 -3.78 11.28 2.02
C THR A 31 -2.42 11.44 2.66
N ILE A 32 -2.43 11.84 3.93
CA ILE A 32 -1.26 11.86 4.81
C ILE A 32 -1.66 11.20 6.11
N GLU A 33 -0.90 10.25 6.57
CA GLU A 33 -1.16 9.55 7.81
C GLU A 33 0.13 9.36 8.63
N LYS A 34 0.00 9.49 9.95
CA LYS A 34 1.09 9.26 10.89
C LYS A 34 0.89 7.94 11.60
N VAL A 35 1.92 7.08 11.55
CA VAL A 35 1.94 5.77 12.21
C VAL A 35 3.19 5.71 13.08
N GLY A 36 3.02 5.87 14.39
CA GLY A 36 4.16 6.04 15.30
C GLY A 36 4.98 7.28 14.94
N ASP A 37 6.26 7.10 14.68
CA ASP A 37 7.19 8.17 14.26
C ASP A 37 7.30 8.28 12.73
N PHE A 38 6.56 7.46 11.99
CA PHE A 38 6.56 7.41 10.55
C PHE A 38 5.39 8.18 9.95
N TYR A 39 5.61 8.86 8.83
CA TYR A 39 4.56 9.43 7.99
C TYR A 39 4.47 8.67 6.69
N PHE A 40 3.26 8.32 6.31
CA PHE A 40 2.90 7.88 4.97
C PHE A 40 2.04 8.94 4.27
N ALA A 41 2.31 9.15 2.99
CA ALA A 41 1.50 10.00 2.13
C ALA A 41 1.33 9.34 0.75
N HIS A 42 0.15 9.47 0.22
CA HIS A 42 -0.24 8.84 -1.03
C HIS A 42 -1.06 9.80 -1.89
N ASN A 43 -0.67 9.92 -3.16
CA ASN A 43 -1.47 10.54 -4.22
C ASN A 43 -2.02 9.41 -5.10
N ARG A 44 -3.33 9.25 -5.09
CA ARG A 44 -4.02 8.17 -5.81
C ARG A 44 -4.35 8.58 -7.23
N LEU A 45 -4.08 7.67 -8.15
CA LEU A 45 -4.69 7.59 -9.47
C LEU A 45 -5.54 6.32 -9.51
N SER A 46 -6.86 6.48 -9.51
CA SER A 46 -7.82 5.37 -9.44
C SER A 46 -7.98 4.73 -10.82
N ILE A 47 -7.38 3.55 -11.02
CA ILE A 47 -7.40 2.83 -12.31
C ILE A 47 -8.16 1.51 -12.18
N GLN A 48 -7.83 0.68 -11.17
CA GLN A 48 -8.42 -0.66 -11.03
C GLN A 48 -9.65 -0.65 -10.13
N ASP A 49 -9.53 -0.18 -8.91
CA ASP A 49 -10.64 -0.08 -7.96
C ASP A 49 -10.98 1.39 -7.74
N LEU A 50 -12.20 1.80 -8.08
CA LEU A 50 -12.65 3.19 -7.97
C LEU A 50 -13.26 3.51 -6.60
N SER A 51 -13.39 2.51 -5.72
CA SER A 51 -13.99 2.71 -4.40
C SER A 51 -13.06 3.47 -3.46
N GLU A 52 -13.65 4.17 -2.50
CA GLU A 52 -12.89 4.84 -1.43
C GLU A 52 -12.22 3.83 -0.48
N THR A 53 -12.71 2.59 -0.43
CA THR A 53 -12.16 1.52 0.40
C THR A 53 -10.75 1.09 -0.05
N ALA A 54 -10.38 1.36 -1.31
CA ALA A 54 -9.05 1.12 -1.85
C ALA A 54 -8.09 2.31 -1.68
N ASN A 55 -8.48 3.36 -0.93
CA ASN A 55 -7.59 4.46 -0.61
C ASN A 55 -6.42 4.00 0.27
N GLN A 56 -5.28 4.68 0.11
CA GLN A 56 -4.05 4.39 0.84
C GLN A 56 -3.68 5.55 1.76
N PRO A 57 -2.97 5.33 2.86
CA PRO A 57 -2.47 4.02 3.34
C PRO A 57 -3.59 3.01 3.57
N PHE A 58 -3.37 1.79 3.08
CA PHE A 58 -4.35 0.71 3.18
C PHE A 58 -4.08 -0.11 4.45
N TRP A 59 -5.08 -0.24 5.30
CA TRP A 59 -4.98 -0.89 6.59
C TRP A 59 -5.61 -2.28 6.61
N ASN A 60 -5.02 -3.20 7.38
CA ASN A 60 -5.71 -4.41 7.78
C ASN A 60 -6.88 -4.08 8.71
N GLU A 61 -7.70 -5.07 9.03
CA GLU A 61 -8.95 -4.89 9.76
C GLU A 61 -8.75 -4.29 11.16
N ASP A 62 -7.75 -4.78 11.90
CA ASP A 62 -7.42 -4.31 13.28
C ASP A 62 -6.54 -3.08 13.31
N LYS A 63 -6.23 -2.49 12.16
CA LYS A 63 -5.39 -1.30 12.03
C LYS A 63 -4.01 -1.43 12.72
N THR A 64 -3.43 -2.60 12.64
CA THR A 64 -2.09 -2.88 13.16
C THR A 64 -1.00 -2.89 12.09
N VAL A 65 -1.40 -3.10 10.83
CA VAL A 65 -0.49 -3.13 9.68
C VAL A 65 -1.06 -2.24 8.58
N CYS A 66 -0.24 -1.39 8.01
CA CYS A 66 -0.63 -0.57 6.86
C CYS A 66 0.40 -0.62 5.73
N LEU A 67 -0.08 -0.35 4.54
CA LEU A 67 0.65 -0.42 3.29
C LEU A 67 0.41 0.84 2.45
N VAL A 68 1.47 1.40 1.86
CA VAL A 68 1.38 2.27 0.69
C VAL A 68 2.04 1.57 -0.50
N TYR A 69 1.42 1.70 -1.65
CA TYR A 69 1.77 0.98 -2.86
C TYR A 69 1.64 1.86 -4.10
N ASN A 70 2.60 1.75 -4.99
CA ASN A 70 2.53 2.31 -6.33
C ASN A 70 3.02 1.28 -7.33
N GLY A 71 2.16 0.82 -8.21
CA GLY A 71 2.53 -0.17 -9.20
C GLY A 71 1.33 -0.92 -9.76
N GLU A 72 1.63 -2.06 -10.33
CA GLU A 72 0.69 -3.02 -10.89
C GLU A 72 1.26 -4.42 -10.71
N LEU A 73 0.48 -5.32 -10.13
CA LEU A 73 0.75 -6.75 -10.17
C LEU A 73 0.21 -7.31 -11.49
N TRP A 74 1.03 -8.11 -12.14
CA TRP A 74 0.59 -8.79 -13.36
C TRP A 74 -0.19 -10.06 -13.00
N GLY A 75 -1.19 -10.38 -13.81
CA GLY A 75 -1.94 -11.64 -13.72
C GLY A 75 -1.07 -12.82 -14.19
N SER A 76 0.02 -13.06 -13.46
CA SER A 76 0.91 -14.20 -13.70
C SER A 76 0.48 -15.40 -12.88
N GLU A 77 0.94 -16.58 -13.31
CA GLU A 77 0.69 -17.83 -12.58
C GLU A 77 1.15 -17.75 -11.11
N LEU A 78 2.28 -17.08 -10.85
CA LEU A 78 2.80 -16.87 -9.48
C LEU A 78 1.87 -16.01 -8.63
N THR A 79 1.40 -14.89 -9.17
CA THR A 79 0.47 -13.99 -8.46
C THR A 79 -0.87 -14.66 -8.21
N ASP A 80 -1.39 -15.40 -9.19
CA ASP A 80 -2.66 -16.12 -9.06
C ASP A 80 -2.55 -17.27 -8.07
N GLU A 81 -1.43 -18.00 -8.07
CA GLU A 81 -1.16 -19.03 -7.07
C GLU A 81 -1.05 -18.46 -5.66
N LEU A 82 -0.31 -17.36 -5.48
CA LEU A 82 -0.22 -16.66 -4.20
C LEU A 82 -1.60 -16.23 -3.71
N LYS A 83 -2.38 -15.57 -4.57
CA LYS A 83 -3.74 -15.12 -4.25
C LYS A 83 -4.65 -16.28 -3.84
N SER A 84 -4.53 -17.43 -4.49
CA SER A 84 -5.32 -18.62 -4.16
C SER A 84 -5.01 -19.22 -2.79
N LYS A 85 -3.81 -18.99 -2.26
CA LYS A 85 -3.37 -19.46 -0.93
C LYS A 85 -3.80 -18.54 0.21
N ILE A 86 -4.18 -17.28 -0.09
CA ILE A 86 -4.61 -16.32 0.92
C ILE A 86 -6.00 -16.72 1.43
N THR A 87 -6.11 -16.92 2.75
CA THR A 87 -7.37 -17.27 3.41
C THR A 87 -8.11 -16.05 3.96
N ILE A 88 -7.41 -14.94 4.15
CA ILE A 88 -7.98 -13.66 4.59
C ILE A 88 -8.97 -13.15 3.53
N PRO A 89 -10.23 -12.85 3.90
CA PRO A 89 -11.22 -12.35 2.94
C PRO A 89 -10.80 -11.03 2.30
N PHE A 90 -10.95 -10.92 0.99
CA PHE A 90 -10.71 -9.68 0.26
C PHE A 90 -11.91 -8.73 0.39
N ARG A 91 -11.64 -7.45 0.67
CA ARG A 91 -12.63 -6.36 0.76
C ARG A 91 -12.67 -5.50 -0.49
N THR A 92 -11.60 -5.58 -1.29
CA THR A 92 -11.41 -4.81 -2.53
C THR A 92 -10.92 -5.72 -3.66
N THR A 93 -10.81 -5.17 -4.85
CA THR A 93 -10.20 -5.85 -5.99
C THR A 93 -8.78 -5.32 -6.29
N SER A 94 -8.22 -4.52 -5.38
CA SER A 94 -6.93 -3.86 -5.58
C SER A 94 -5.74 -4.78 -5.31
N ASP A 95 -4.67 -4.57 -6.07
CA ASP A 95 -3.37 -5.23 -5.87
C ASP A 95 -2.79 -4.95 -4.48
N THR A 96 -3.09 -3.77 -3.94
CA THR A 96 -2.67 -3.33 -2.60
C THR A 96 -3.10 -4.34 -1.54
N GLU A 97 -4.33 -4.84 -1.64
CA GLU A 97 -4.84 -5.82 -0.67
C GLU A 97 -4.21 -7.20 -0.85
N ILE A 98 -3.88 -7.60 -2.07
CA ILE A 98 -3.15 -8.86 -2.31
C ILE A 98 -1.81 -8.82 -1.56
N ILE A 99 -1.05 -7.73 -1.69
CA ILE A 99 0.25 -7.55 -1.04
C ILE A 99 0.09 -7.55 0.48
N LEU A 100 -0.88 -6.80 1.02
CA LEU A 100 -1.09 -6.73 2.46
C LEU A 100 -1.50 -8.08 3.04
N ASN A 101 -2.48 -8.76 2.45
CA ASN A 101 -2.97 -10.04 2.94
C ASN A 101 -1.90 -11.14 2.81
N SER A 102 -1.09 -11.14 1.74
CA SER A 102 0.03 -12.09 1.62
C SER A 102 1.09 -11.87 2.71
N TYR A 103 1.39 -10.61 3.03
CA TYR A 103 2.29 -10.29 4.15
C TYR A 103 1.72 -10.74 5.50
N LEU A 104 0.43 -10.49 5.75
CA LEU A 104 -0.22 -10.85 7.01
C LEU A 104 -0.20 -12.36 7.25
N GLU A 105 -0.32 -13.15 6.20
CA GLU A 105 -0.45 -14.61 6.28
C GLU A 105 0.88 -15.32 6.18
N PHE A 106 1.78 -14.88 5.30
CA PHE A 106 3.03 -15.56 4.98
C PHE A 106 4.30 -14.75 5.32
N GLY A 107 4.16 -13.49 5.77
CA GLY A 107 5.28 -12.62 6.07
C GLY A 107 6.04 -12.15 4.82
N VAL A 108 7.28 -11.70 5.02
CA VAL A 108 8.13 -11.13 3.95
C VAL A 108 8.48 -12.15 2.85
N ASP A 109 8.44 -13.43 3.16
CA ASP A 109 8.75 -14.49 2.19
C ASP A 109 7.75 -14.54 1.03
N SER A 110 6.53 -14.03 1.22
CA SER A 110 5.53 -13.94 0.15
C SER A 110 5.91 -12.97 -0.97
N PHE A 111 6.81 -12.03 -0.70
CA PHE A 111 7.17 -11.01 -1.70
C PHE A 111 7.92 -11.55 -2.90
N LYS A 112 8.57 -12.72 -2.76
CA LYS A 112 9.22 -13.42 -3.88
C LYS A 112 8.24 -13.95 -4.94
N ASP A 113 6.98 -14.13 -4.54
CA ASP A 113 5.92 -14.66 -5.39
C ASP A 113 5.08 -13.53 -6.05
N LEU A 114 5.43 -12.26 -5.77
CA LEU A 114 4.83 -11.10 -6.44
C LEU A 114 5.49 -10.89 -7.80
N ASP A 115 4.68 -10.79 -8.83
CA ASP A 115 5.14 -10.51 -10.19
C ASP A 115 4.47 -9.23 -10.69
N GLY A 116 5.30 -8.27 -11.13
CA GLY A 116 4.79 -6.97 -11.51
C GLY A 116 5.83 -5.86 -11.51
N MET A 117 5.33 -4.65 -11.67
CA MET A 117 6.13 -3.43 -11.66
C MET A 117 5.66 -2.54 -10.52
N PHE A 118 6.35 -2.57 -9.38
CA PHE A 118 5.84 -1.93 -8.17
C PHE A 118 6.94 -1.42 -7.23
N SER A 119 6.51 -0.53 -6.34
CA SER A 119 7.18 -0.25 -5.08
C SER A 119 6.14 -0.09 -3.96
N PHE A 120 6.47 -0.54 -2.78
CA PHE A 120 5.59 -0.42 -1.62
C PHE A 120 6.39 -0.26 -0.32
N CYS A 121 5.69 0.16 0.72
CA CYS A 121 6.20 0.16 2.07
C CYS A 121 5.11 -0.31 3.02
N ILE A 122 5.46 -1.22 3.92
CA ILE A 122 4.60 -1.72 4.99
C ILE A 122 5.12 -1.20 6.33
N ILE A 123 4.21 -0.76 7.20
CA ILE A 123 4.49 -0.60 8.63
C ILE A 123 3.66 -1.61 9.39
N ASP A 124 4.36 -2.46 10.14
CA ASP A 124 3.77 -3.42 11.07
C ASP A 124 4.02 -2.95 12.50
N THR A 125 2.99 -2.44 13.16
CA THR A 125 3.09 -1.93 14.53
C THR A 125 3.23 -3.05 15.56
N ARG A 126 2.92 -4.29 15.19
CA ARG A 126 3.02 -5.47 16.07
C ARG A 126 4.48 -5.85 16.32
N SER A 127 5.32 -5.71 15.28
CA SER A 127 6.75 -6.05 15.30
C SER A 127 7.66 -4.83 15.38
N LYS A 128 7.10 -3.61 15.36
CA LYS A 128 7.85 -2.34 15.26
C LYS A 128 8.73 -2.27 14.00
N THR A 129 8.29 -2.88 12.93
CA THR A 129 8.98 -2.96 11.62
C THR A 129 8.26 -2.09 10.61
#